data_5fc462c83e7c23e04a691f25341286a5
#
_entry.id   5fc462c83e7c23e04a691f25341286a5
#
_cell.length_a   1.000
_cell.length_b   1.000
_cell.length_c   1.000
_cell.angle_alpha   90.00
_cell.angle_beta   90.00
_cell.angle_gamma   90.00
#
_symmetry.space_group_name_H-M   'P 1'
#
loop_
_entity.id
_entity.type
_entity.pdbx_description
1 polymer ?
#
loop_
_entity_poly.entity_id
_entity_poly.type
_entity_poly.pdbx_seq_one_letter_code
_entity_poly.pdbx_strand_id
1 'polypeptide(L)'
;MFVGSMFNRRLLLRLKPLQVTGIGALIVATAGAQMLWMNWLGEAGFWWIWGNACLYMFGVGFLMPNAMAIALEPVPKIAGVASSIIGTLQGIAQATSATFGSLLYDGTISNITLIMGGAGIAVLIAYLLGRLMVAAPSPAAKNG
;
A
#
# COMPACT_ATOMS: atom_id res chain seq x y z
N MET A 1 -8.29 -10.34 -0.37
CA MET A 1 -7.52 -10.16 0.88
C MET A 1 -7.17 -11.49 1.57
N PHE A 2 -8.10 -12.41 1.78
CA PHE A 2 -7.85 -13.67 2.51
C PHE A 2 -6.71 -14.53 1.91
N VAL A 3 -6.69 -14.69 0.60
CA VAL A 3 -5.62 -15.43 -0.11
C VAL A 3 -4.25 -14.76 0.08
N GLY A 4 -4.19 -13.43 0.01
CA GLY A 4 -2.96 -12.67 0.24
C GLY A 4 -2.40 -12.86 1.64
N SER A 5 -3.25 -12.87 2.69
CA SER A 5 -2.81 -13.07 4.06
C SER A 5 -2.31 -14.51 4.32
N MET A 6 -2.85 -15.49 3.64
CA MET A 6 -2.41 -16.88 3.74
C MET A 6 -1.03 -17.11 3.10
N PHE A 7 -0.77 -16.47 1.96
CA PHE A 7 0.56 -16.42 1.34
C PHE A 7 1.56 -15.61 2.17
N ASN A 8 1.11 -14.49 2.75
CA ASN A 8 1.92 -13.65 3.63
C ASN A 8 2.54 -14.46 4.78
N ARG A 9 1.74 -15.30 5.45
CA ARG A 9 2.22 -16.16 6.54
C ARG A 9 3.34 -17.11 6.09
N ARG A 10 3.26 -17.67 4.88
CA ARG A 10 4.31 -18.54 4.34
C ARG A 10 5.58 -17.78 3.95
N LEU A 11 5.43 -16.56 3.44
CA LEU A 11 6.58 -15.71 3.10
C LEU A 11 7.34 -15.25 4.35
N LEU A 12 6.64 -14.91 5.42
CA LEU A 12 7.25 -14.48 6.69
C LEU A 12 8.08 -15.58 7.38
N LEU A 13 7.91 -16.86 7.00
CA LEU A 13 8.79 -17.93 7.45
C LEU A 13 10.20 -17.86 6.83
N ARG A 14 10.36 -17.12 5.73
CA ARG A 14 11.63 -17.04 4.96
C ARG A 14 12.14 -15.61 4.75
N LEU A 15 11.28 -14.60 4.86
CA LEU A 15 11.58 -13.21 4.54
C LEU A 15 11.27 -12.30 5.73
N LYS A 16 12.03 -11.20 5.84
CA LYS A 16 11.77 -10.16 6.86
C LYS A 16 10.49 -9.38 6.48
N PRO A 17 9.73 -8.86 7.48
CA PRO A 17 8.52 -8.07 7.22
C PRO A 17 8.71 -6.95 6.21
N LEU A 18 9.84 -6.23 6.27
CA LEU A 18 10.19 -5.15 5.33
C LEU A 18 10.30 -5.63 3.86
N GLN A 19 10.81 -6.84 3.64
CA GLN A 19 10.92 -7.42 2.29
C GLN A 19 9.55 -7.81 1.75
N VAL A 20 8.70 -8.36 2.61
CA VAL A 20 7.33 -8.74 2.24
C VAL A 20 6.47 -7.49 1.95
N THR A 21 6.66 -6.43 2.75
CA THR A 21 6.06 -5.11 2.46
C THR A 21 6.48 -4.60 1.09
N GLY A 22 7.77 -4.75 0.73
CA GLY A 22 8.29 -4.37 -0.58
C GLY A 22 7.65 -5.15 -1.74
N ILE A 23 7.44 -6.45 -1.58
CA ILE A 23 6.72 -7.25 -2.57
C ILE A 23 5.29 -6.74 -2.74
N GLY A 24 4.59 -6.49 -1.63
CA GLY A 24 3.25 -5.90 -1.65
C GLY A 24 3.21 -4.54 -2.35
N ALA A 25 4.16 -3.66 -2.05
CA ALA A 25 4.27 -2.34 -2.68
C ALA A 25 4.53 -2.44 -4.19
N LEU A 26 5.36 -3.37 -4.64
CA LEU A 26 5.61 -3.62 -6.06
C LEU A 26 4.36 -4.14 -6.78
N ILE A 27 3.63 -5.08 -6.18
CA ILE A 27 2.38 -5.61 -6.75
C ILE A 27 1.34 -4.48 -6.89
N VAL A 28 1.17 -3.67 -5.85
CA VAL A 28 0.23 -2.54 -5.86
C VAL A 28 0.63 -1.49 -6.91
N ALA A 29 1.91 -1.17 -7.00
CA ALA A 29 2.43 -0.21 -7.98
C ALA A 29 2.30 -0.72 -9.42
N THR A 30 2.57 -2.00 -9.68
CA THR A 30 2.40 -2.59 -11.02
C THR A 30 0.94 -2.62 -11.45
N ALA A 31 0.02 -3.00 -10.56
CA ALA A 31 -1.41 -2.93 -10.83
C ALA A 31 -1.87 -1.48 -11.10
N GLY A 32 -1.39 -0.52 -10.30
CA GLY A 32 -1.66 0.90 -10.49
C GLY A 32 -1.12 1.44 -11.83
N ALA A 33 0.13 1.10 -12.17
CA ALA A 33 0.74 1.51 -13.44
C ALA A 33 -0.01 0.94 -14.64
N GLN A 34 -0.46 -0.31 -14.57
CA GLN A 34 -1.28 -0.92 -15.62
C GLN A 34 -2.64 -0.22 -15.77
N MET A 35 -3.27 0.20 -14.68
CA MET A 35 -4.50 0.98 -14.72
C MET A 35 -4.28 2.33 -15.41
N LEU A 36 -3.20 3.05 -15.09
CA LEU A 36 -2.86 4.32 -15.74
C LEU A 36 -2.57 4.13 -17.22
N TRP A 37 -1.82 3.08 -17.57
CA TRP A 37 -1.48 2.77 -18.96
C TRP A 37 -2.72 2.55 -19.81
N MET A 38 -3.66 1.70 -19.35
CA MET A 38 -4.90 1.43 -20.06
C MET A 38 -5.84 2.63 -20.13
N ASN A 39 -5.87 3.44 -19.08
CA ASN A 39 -6.61 4.70 -19.10
C ASN A 39 -6.08 5.65 -20.20
N TRP A 40 -4.75 5.71 -20.35
CA TRP A 40 -4.12 6.53 -21.39
C TRP A 40 -4.43 6.03 -22.82
N LEU A 41 -4.53 4.71 -23.00
CA LEU A 41 -4.91 4.11 -24.29
C LEU A 41 -6.41 4.25 -24.62
N GLY A 42 -7.24 4.60 -23.64
CA GLY A 42 -8.71 4.67 -23.82
C GLY A 42 -9.41 3.30 -23.97
N GLU A 43 -8.69 2.20 -23.72
CA GLU A 43 -9.17 0.82 -23.96
C GLU A 43 -9.45 0.05 -22.67
N ALA A 44 -9.73 0.72 -21.55
CA ALA A 44 -9.96 0.09 -20.26
C ALA A 44 -11.29 -0.68 -20.22
N GLY A 45 -11.29 -1.91 -20.69
CA GLY A 45 -12.43 -2.82 -20.61
C GLY A 45 -12.70 -3.29 -19.16
N PHE A 46 -13.96 -3.63 -18.85
CA PHE A 46 -14.41 -4.04 -17.52
C PHE A 46 -13.54 -5.16 -16.91
N TRP A 47 -13.27 -6.22 -17.65
CA TRP A 47 -12.50 -7.37 -17.16
C TRP A 47 -11.06 -7.02 -16.82
N TRP A 48 -10.46 -6.08 -17.56
CA TRP A 48 -9.13 -5.60 -17.31
C TRP A 48 -9.05 -4.83 -15.99
N ILE A 49 -10.00 -3.92 -15.77
CA ILE A 49 -10.08 -3.14 -14.54
C ILE A 49 -10.31 -4.06 -13.35
N TRP A 50 -11.22 -5.02 -13.50
CA TRP A 50 -11.55 -5.96 -12.44
C TRP A 50 -10.36 -6.85 -12.06
N GLY A 51 -9.65 -7.37 -13.05
CA GLY A 51 -8.42 -8.16 -12.84
C GLY A 51 -7.33 -7.36 -12.12
N ASN A 52 -7.10 -6.11 -12.54
CA ASN A 52 -6.13 -5.23 -11.88
C ASN A 52 -6.56 -4.82 -10.46
N ALA A 53 -7.85 -4.60 -10.22
CA ALA A 53 -8.37 -4.34 -8.88
C ALA A 53 -8.14 -5.55 -7.95
N CYS A 54 -8.34 -6.76 -8.44
CA CYS A 54 -8.02 -7.99 -7.69
C CYS A 54 -6.53 -8.09 -7.38
N LEU A 55 -5.66 -7.80 -8.33
CA LEU A 55 -4.21 -7.78 -8.16
C LEU A 55 -3.79 -6.71 -7.15
N TYR A 56 -4.38 -5.51 -7.24
CA TYR A 56 -4.16 -4.43 -6.29
C TYR A 56 -4.52 -4.84 -4.86
N MET A 57 -5.72 -5.41 -4.67
CA MET A 57 -6.18 -5.91 -3.37
C MET A 57 -5.33 -7.06 -2.83
N PHE A 58 -4.81 -7.89 -3.72
CA PHE A 58 -3.86 -8.94 -3.35
C PHE A 58 -2.57 -8.34 -2.78
N GLY A 59 -1.99 -7.33 -3.44
CA GLY A 59 -0.81 -6.60 -2.97
C GLY A 59 -1.03 -5.88 -1.63
N VAL A 60 -2.20 -5.25 -1.44
CA VAL A 60 -2.60 -4.63 -0.16
C VAL A 60 -2.64 -5.67 0.97
N GLY A 61 -3.03 -6.93 0.67
CA GLY A 61 -3.03 -8.04 1.62
C GLY A 61 -1.65 -8.39 2.17
N PHE A 62 -0.57 -8.12 1.43
CA PHE A 62 0.81 -8.21 1.93
C PHE A 62 1.25 -6.94 2.64
N LEU A 63 0.89 -5.80 2.11
CA LEU A 63 1.39 -4.50 2.56
C LEU A 63 0.87 -4.15 3.97
N MET A 64 -0.44 -4.21 4.17
CA MET A 64 -1.10 -3.73 5.40
C MET A 64 -0.62 -4.44 6.68
N PRO A 65 -0.66 -5.77 6.80
CA PRO A 65 -0.28 -6.44 8.04
C PRO A 65 1.21 -6.28 8.35
N ASN A 66 2.07 -6.26 7.34
CA ASN A 66 3.51 -6.12 7.53
C ASN A 66 3.91 -4.68 7.88
N ALA A 67 3.29 -3.68 7.24
CA ALA A 67 3.49 -2.28 7.57
C ALA A 67 3.06 -1.99 9.03
N MET A 68 1.93 -2.56 9.47
CA MET A 68 1.47 -2.43 10.84
C MET A 68 2.45 -3.09 11.82
N ALA A 69 2.95 -4.29 11.53
CA ALA A 69 3.93 -4.98 12.35
C ALA A 69 5.22 -4.15 12.50
N ILE A 70 5.74 -3.60 11.41
CA ILE A 70 6.94 -2.75 11.42
C ILE A 70 6.69 -1.46 12.23
N ALA A 71 5.52 -0.83 12.08
CA ALA A 71 5.18 0.39 12.79
C ALA A 71 5.06 0.19 14.31
N LEU A 72 4.63 -0.98 14.76
CA LEU A 72 4.44 -1.30 16.19
C LEU A 72 5.69 -1.89 16.85
N GLU A 73 6.67 -2.38 16.07
CA GLU A 73 7.89 -3.01 16.59
C GLU A 73 8.66 -2.12 17.59
N PRO A 74 8.85 -0.80 17.37
CA PRO A 74 9.61 0.06 18.31
C PRO A 74 8.84 0.42 19.58
N VAL A 75 7.54 0.17 19.66
CA VAL A 75 6.66 0.63 20.75
C VAL A 75 5.81 -0.48 21.39
N PRO A 76 6.40 -1.62 21.79
CA PRO A 76 5.63 -2.79 22.24
C PRO A 76 4.79 -2.51 23.49
N LYS A 77 5.26 -1.63 24.39
CA LYS A 77 4.57 -1.29 25.65
C LYS A 77 3.27 -0.51 25.44
N ILE A 78 3.15 0.22 24.33
CA ILE A 78 1.98 1.05 23.98
C ILE A 78 1.37 0.63 22.64
N ALA A 79 1.64 -0.61 22.18
CA ALA A 79 1.20 -1.09 20.87
C ALA A 79 -0.33 -0.98 20.67
N GLY A 80 -1.12 -1.18 21.74
CA GLY A 80 -2.58 -1.00 21.67
C GLY A 80 -3.00 0.44 21.35
N VAL A 81 -2.39 1.42 22.02
CA VAL A 81 -2.67 2.84 21.75
C VAL A 81 -2.15 3.25 20.38
N ALA A 82 -0.94 2.82 20.03
CA ALA A 82 -0.35 3.13 18.71
C ALA A 82 -1.19 2.53 17.57
N SER A 83 -1.68 1.30 17.70
CA SER A 83 -2.53 0.68 16.67
C SER A 83 -3.87 1.37 16.51
N SER A 84 -4.49 1.86 17.61
CA SER A 84 -5.74 2.63 17.50
C SER A 84 -5.54 3.99 16.83
N ILE A 85 -4.44 4.67 17.11
CA ILE A 85 -4.10 5.94 16.42
C ILE A 85 -3.90 5.68 14.91
N ILE A 86 -3.10 4.66 14.55
CA ILE A 86 -2.87 4.30 13.14
C ILE A 86 -4.21 3.94 12.47
N GLY A 87 -5.05 3.13 13.12
CA GLY A 87 -6.36 2.74 12.60
C GLY A 87 -7.30 3.94 12.39
N THR A 88 -7.30 4.89 13.31
CA THR A 88 -8.08 6.14 13.18
C THR A 88 -7.59 6.98 11.99
N LEU A 89 -6.27 7.18 11.86
CA LEU A 89 -5.69 7.90 10.73
C LEU A 89 -5.99 7.22 9.40
N GLN A 90 -5.91 5.89 9.35
CA GLN A 90 -6.30 5.11 8.16
C GLN A 90 -7.79 5.30 7.83
N GLY A 91 -8.67 5.27 8.84
CA GLY A 91 -10.10 5.51 8.66
C GLY A 91 -10.40 6.91 8.09
N ILE A 92 -9.75 7.95 8.63
CA ILE A 92 -9.86 9.32 8.12
C ILE A 92 -9.37 9.40 6.67
N ALA A 93 -8.20 8.82 6.37
CA ALA A 93 -7.65 8.82 5.02
C ALA A 93 -8.57 8.09 4.02
N GLN A 94 -9.17 6.96 4.42
CA GLN A 94 -10.12 6.22 3.59
C GLN A 94 -11.40 7.03 3.34
N ALA A 95 -11.98 7.62 4.37
CA ALA A 95 -13.18 8.46 4.25
C ALA A 95 -12.91 9.67 3.35
N THR A 96 -11.78 10.33 3.52
CA THR A 96 -11.36 11.46 2.69
C THR A 96 -11.18 11.02 1.23
N SER A 97 -10.48 9.91 0.99
CA SER A 97 -10.29 9.38 -0.37
C SER A 97 -11.61 8.99 -1.04
N ALA A 98 -12.54 8.39 -0.29
CA ALA A 98 -13.87 8.04 -0.80
C ALA A 98 -14.68 9.29 -1.17
N THR A 99 -14.62 10.34 -0.34
CA THR A 99 -15.29 11.62 -0.61
C THR A 99 -14.71 12.28 -1.87
N PHE A 100 -13.39 12.38 -1.99
CA PHE A 100 -12.76 12.91 -3.19
C PHE A 100 -13.07 12.07 -4.44
N GLY A 101 -13.05 10.74 -4.32
CA GLY A 101 -13.42 9.85 -5.42
C GLY A 101 -14.86 10.07 -5.89
N SER A 102 -15.80 10.30 -4.95
CA SER A 102 -17.20 10.60 -5.27
C SER A 102 -17.37 11.97 -5.94
N LEU A 103 -16.66 12.99 -5.47
CA LEU A 103 -16.72 14.35 -6.03
C LEU A 103 -16.11 14.44 -7.43
N LEU A 104 -15.10 13.63 -7.72
CA LEU A 104 -14.43 13.58 -9.02
C LEU A 104 -15.12 12.62 -10.00
N TYR A 105 -16.14 11.90 -9.55
CA TYR A 105 -16.83 10.94 -10.41
C TYR A 105 -17.73 11.67 -11.41
N ASP A 106 -17.39 11.51 -12.69
CA ASP A 106 -18.07 12.11 -13.84
C ASP A 106 -18.86 11.08 -14.68
N GLY A 107 -19.11 9.90 -14.12
CA GLY A 107 -19.74 8.78 -14.84
C GLY A 107 -18.76 7.94 -15.66
N THR A 108 -17.48 8.29 -15.68
CA THR A 108 -16.44 7.55 -16.41
C THR A 108 -15.56 6.72 -15.47
N ILE A 109 -14.99 5.65 -16.00
CA ILE A 109 -14.06 4.77 -15.27
C ILE A 109 -12.68 5.44 -15.16
N SER A 110 -12.40 6.45 -15.97
CA SER A 110 -11.12 7.15 -16.08
C SER A 110 -10.64 7.70 -14.72
N ASN A 111 -11.51 8.40 -13.99
CA ASN A 111 -11.16 9.00 -12.72
C ASN A 111 -10.81 7.98 -11.64
N ILE A 112 -11.51 6.83 -11.63
CA ILE A 112 -11.21 5.73 -10.69
C ILE A 112 -9.84 5.12 -10.98
N THR A 113 -9.52 4.88 -12.25
CA THR A 113 -8.22 4.33 -12.66
C THR A 113 -7.07 5.28 -12.38
N LEU A 114 -7.28 6.60 -12.53
CA LEU A 114 -6.28 7.63 -12.17
C LEU A 114 -6.01 7.66 -10.66
N ILE A 115 -7.07 7.64 -9.84
CA ILE A 115 -6.93 7.66 -8.38
C ILE A 115 -6.23 6.39 -7.88
N MET A 116 -6.68 5.21 -8.31
CA MET A 116 -6.07 3.94 -7.90
C MET A 116 -4.64 3.81 -8.42
N GLY A 117 -4.39 4.23 -9.66
CA GLY A 117 -3.06 4.21 -10.26
C GLY A 117 -2.09 5.14 -9.56
N GLY A 118 -2.51 6.38 -9.29
CA GLY A 118 -1.72 7.36 -8.54
C GLY A 118 -1.42 6.90 -7.12
N ALA A 119 -2.41 6.34 -6.41
CA ALA A 119 -2.22 5.76 -5.09
C ALA A 119 -1.23 4.59 -5.10
N GLY A 120 -1.26 3.72 -6.12
CA GLY A 120 -0.31 2.61 -6.27
C GLY A 120 1.14 3.09 -6.39
N ILE A 121 1.37 4.14 -7.18
CA ILE A 121 2.71 4.76 -7.32
C ILE A 121 3.12 5.43 -6.00
N ALA A 122 2.22 6.16 -5.34
CA ALA A 122 2.49 6.81 -4.06
C ALA A 122 2.91 5.80 -2.97
N VAL A 123 2.29 4.62 -2.93
CA VAL A 123 2.66 3.52 -2.03
C VAL A 123 4.10 3.06 -2.28
N LEU A 124 4.51 2.90 -3.54
CA LEU A 124 5.87 2.51 -3.88
C LEU A 124 6.89 3.58 -3.46
N ILE A 125 6.59 4.84 -3.72
CA ILE A 125 7.44 5.98 -3.32
C ILE A 125 7.58 6.00 -1.80
N ALA A 126 6.48 5.90 -1.06
CA ALA A 126 6.49 5.87 0.40
C ALA A 126 7.32 4.71 0.95
N TYR A 127 7.20 3.51 0.35
CA TYR A 127 8.03 2.36 0.72
C TYR A 127 9.52 2.62 0.47
N LEU A 128 9.89 3.16 -0.68
CA LEU A 128 11.28 3.45 -1.03
C LEU A 128 11.88 4.51 -0.09
N LEU A 129 11.14 5.58 0.21
CA LEU A 129 11.56 6.61 1.16
C LEU A 129 11.73 6.03 2.57
N GLY A 130 10.79 5.21 3.04
CA GLY A 130 10.89 4.54 4.33
C GLY A 130 12.11 3.62 4.41
N ARG A 131 12.40 2.90 3.33
CA ARG A 131 13.60 2.04 3.24
C ARG A 131 14.90 2.85 3.30
N LEU A 132 14.95 4.01 2.66
CA LEU A 132 16.11 4.89 2.70
C LEU A 132 16.34 5.46 4.11
N MET A 133 15.27 5.83 4.82
CA MET A 133 15.37 6.32 6.21
C MET A 133 15.87 5.24 7.17
N VAL A 134 15.44 3.99 7.01
CA VAL A 134 15.90 2.86 7.83
C VAL A 134 17.35 2.48 7.51
N ALA A 135 17.81 2.69 6.27
CA ALA A 135 19.19 2.44 5.85
C ALA A 135 20.17 3.55 6.23
N ALA A 136 19.68 4.74 6.59
CA ALA A 136 20.53 5.85 7.01
C ALA A 136 21.12 5.56 8.42
N PRO A 137 22.45 5.60 8.61
CA PRO A 137 23.07 5.38 9.92
C PRO A 137 22.59 6.44 10.90
N SER A 138 22.15 6.02 12.09
CA SER A 138 21.74 6.92 13.16
C SER A 138 22.91 7.86 13.53
N PRO A 139 22.69 9.18 13.62
CA PRO A 139 23.73 10.14 13.99
C PRO A 139 24.32 9.90 15.41
N ALA A 140 23.64 9.10 16.24
CA ALA A 140 24.10 8.77 17.59
C ALA A 140 25.36 7.85 17.63
N ALA A 141 25.73 7.19 16.53
CA ALA A 141 26.90 6.29 16.48
C ALA A 141 28.26 7.02 16.24
N LYS A 142 28.25 8.35 16.08
CA LYS A 142 29.47 9.13 15.81
C LYS A 142 30.12 9.78 17.05
N ASN A 143 29.49 9.67 18.22
CA ASN A 143 29.96 10.32 19.45
C ASN A 143 30.26 9.32 20.58
N GLY A 144 30.68 8.10 20.25
CA GLY A 144 31.20 7.12 21.20
C GLY A 144 32.63 6.75 20.90
#